data_7c6ab7b88b44a727859e9b075ce6b334
#
_entry.id   7c6ab7b88b44a727859e9b075ce6b334
#
_cell.length_a   1.000
_cell.length_b   1.000
_cell.length_c   1.000
_cell.angle_alpha   90.00
_cell.angle_beta   90.00
_cell.angle_gamma   90.00
#
_symmetry.space_group_name_H-M   'P 1'
#
loop_
_entity.id
_entity.type
_entity.pdbx_description
1 polymer ?
#
loop_
_entity_poly.entity_id
_entity_poly.type
_entity_poly.pdbx_seq_one_letter_code
_entity_poly.pdbx_strand_id
1 'polypeptide(L)'
;MTGVQTCALPILFAWTLKGMGDALQIGTFVESIVGTSASASLFLPAVLFVVAVFLAFSTGTSWGTFAILVPIAIAMFPGADHLEMMIIAVSAVLAGAVCGDHISPISDTTVMSSAGAQSNHINHVTTQMQYAAVVAVVCIIGYIIAGLVQIWWVALGISLMLLLAVLTFIKKKIGRAHV
;
A
#
# COMPACT_ATOMS: atom_id res chain seq x y z
N MET A 1 -1.46 -31.96 -5.05
CA MET A 1 -0.78 -31.25 -3.95
C MET A 1 -1.81 -30.33 -3.32
N THR A 2 -2.08 -30.53 -2.07
CA THR A 2 -3.25 -30.02 -1.36
C THR A 2 -3.09 -28.53 -1.03
N GLY A 3 -4.15 -27.75 -1.17
CA GLY A 3 -4.19 -26.30 -0.91
C GLY A 3 -3.71 -25.87 0.49
N VAL A 4 -3.60 -26.79 1.44
CA VAL A 4 -3.04 -26.55 2.78
C VAL A 4 -1.53 -26.23 2.71
N GLN A 5 -0.77 -26.87 1.83
CA GLN A 5 0.68 -26.59 1.68
C GLN A 5 0.91 -25.20 1.05
N THR A 6 0.03 -24.76 0.19
CA THR A 6 0.15 -23.45 -0.49
C THR A 6 -0.10 -22.30 0.47
N CYS A 7 -0.91 -22.48 1.52
CA CYS A 7 -1.17 -21.46 2.54
C CYS A 7 -0.18 -21.49 3.72
N ALA A 8 0.33 -22.68 4.10
CA ALA A 8 1.19 -22.82 5.25
C ALA A 8 2.58 -22.20 5.05
N LEU A 9 3.17 -22.35 3.87
CA LEU A 9 4.49 -21.80 3.56
C LEU A 9 4.57 -20.27 3.68
N PRO A 10 3.68 -19.48 3.09
CA PRO A 10 3.69 -18.02 3.28
C PRO A 10 3.52 -17.59 4.74
N ILE A 11 2.68 -18.30 5.51
CA ILE A 11 2.48 -18.01 6.94
C ILE A 11 3.75 -18.27 7.74
N LEU A 12 4.42 -19.41 7.49
CA LEU A 12 5.69 -19.75 8.15
C LEU A 12 6.78 -18.72 7.80
N PHE A 13 6.87 -18.30 6.53
CA PHE A 13 7.81 -17.24 6.14
C PHE A 13 7.47 -15.90 6.79
N ALA A 14 6.21 -15.54 6.89
CA ALA A 14 5.78 -14.32 7.60
C ALA A 14 6.20 -14.36 9.08
N TRP A 15 6.02 -15.48 9.77
CA TRP A 15 6.42 -15.64 11.16
C TRP A 15 7.94 -15.64 11.35
N THR A 16 8.69 -16.26 10.43
CA THR A 16 10.15 -16.23 10.48
C THR A 16 10.68 -14.83 10.24
N LEU A 17 10.14 -14.09 9.26
CA LEU A 17 10.49 -12.70 9.00
C LEU A 17 10.17 -11.81 10.19
N LYS A 18 8.99 -11.99 10.82
CA LYS A 18 8.65 -11.30 12.06
C LYS A 18 9.66 -11.60 13.16
N GLY A 19 9.97 -12.87 13.40
CA GLY A 19 10.94 -13.28 14.41
C GLY A 19 12.35 -12.74 14.15
N MET A 20 12.77 -12.67 12.89
CA MET A 20 14.04 -12.02 12.51
C MET A 20 13.99 -10.51 12.72
N GLY A 21 12.87 -9.86 12.41
CA GLY A 21 12.66 -8.44 12.65
C GLY A 21 12.73 -8.09 14.13
N ASP A 22 12.10 -8.91 14.97
CA ASP A 22 12.14 -8.76 16.44
C ASP A 22 13.58 -8.98 16.97
N ALA A 23 14.30 -9.99 16.47
CA ALA A 23 15.68 -10.28 16.84
C ALA A 23 16.66 -9.17 16.41
N LEU A 24 16.43 -8.54 15.27
CA LEU A 24 17.21 -7.41 14.75
C LEU A 24 16.78 -6.07 15.36
N GLN A 25 15.75 -6.07 16.22
CA GLN A 25 15.21 -4.87 16.85
C GLN A 25 14.85 -3.77 15.82
N ILE A 26 14.27 -4.18 14.68
CA ILE A 26 13.93 -3.25 13.59
C ILE A 26 12.98 -2.15 14.10
N GLY A 27 12.05 -2.47 14.99
CA GLY A 27 11.14 -1.49 15.60
C GLY A 27 11.89 -0.39 16.35
N THR A 28 12.82 -0.74 17.24
CA THR A 28 13.62 0.21 18.00
C THR A 28 14.60 1.00 17.13
N PHE A 29 15.15 0.37 16.09
CA PHE A 29 15.97 1.07 15.10
C PHE A 29 15.18 2.14 14.35
N VAL A 30 13.98 1.81 13.87
CA VAL A 30 13.11 2.76 13.18
C VAL A 30 12.64 3.85 14.15
N GLU A 31 12.27 3.50 15.39
CA GLU A 31 11.91 4.45 16.43
C GLU A 31 13.06 5.44 16.71
N SER A 32 14.31 4.98 16.73
CA SER A 32 15.47 5.86 16.90
C SER A 32 15.65 6.87 15.76
N ILE A 33 15.26 6.50 14.53
CA ILE A 33 15.33 7.40 13.37
C ILE A 33 14.13 8.36 13.33
N VAL A 34 12.93 7.84 13.59
CA VAL A 34 11.69 8.60 13.51
C VAL A 34 11.43 9.41 14.78
N GLY A 35 11.79 8.88 15.94
CA GLY A 35 11.61 9.54 17.25
C GLY A 35 12.41 10.81 17.44
N THR A 36 13.45 11.03 16.61
CA THR A 36 14.23 12.28 16.63
C THR A 36 13.51 13.48 16.00
N SER A 37 12.42 13.26 15.27
CA SER A 37 11.65 14.33 14.63
C SER A 37 10.16 14.03 14.68
N ALA A 38 9.43 14.72 15.55
CA ALA A 38 7.96 14.61 15.63
C ALA A 38 7.27 14.86 14.27
N SER A 39 7.91 15.62 13.38
CA SER A 39 7.42 15.86 12.02
C SER A 39 7.55 14.62 11.11
N ALA A 40 8.57 13.78 11.33
CA ALA A 40 8.80 12.61 10.47
C ALA A 40 7.72 11.54 10.68
N SER A 41 7.23 11.38 11.90
CA SER A 41 6.17 10.41 12.21
C SER A 41 4.85 10.69 11.48
N LEU A 42 4.56 11.96 11.19
CA LEU A 42 3.34 12.38 10.49
C LEU A 42 3.32 11.96 9.01
N PHE A 43 4.50 11.92 8.38
CA PHE A 43 4.63 11.51 6.97
C PHE A 43 4.84 10.00 6.79
N LEU A 44 5.04 9.28 7.89
CA LEU A 44 5.38 7.88 7.88
C LEU A 44 4.35 6.99 7.15
N PRO A 45 3.02 7.17 7.31
CA PRO A 45 2.05 6.40 6.54
C PRO A 45 2.19 6.58 5.02
N ALA A 46 2.46 7.80 4.56
CA ALA A 46 2.66 8.05 3.13
C ALA A 46 3.95 7.39 2.62
N VAL A 47 5.02 7.41 3.40
CA VAL A 47 6.28 6.72 3.09
C VAL A 47 6.05 5.21 3.04
N LEU A 48 5.36 4.64 4.02
CA LEU A 48 5.02 3.21 4.04
C LEU A 48 4.17 2.80 2.84
N PHE A 49 3.22 3.63 2.43
CA PHE A 49 2.43 3.41 1.21
C PHE A 49 3.34 3.30 -0.02
N VAL A 50 4.25 4.28 -0.22
CA VAL A 50 5.16 4.29 -1.38
C VAL A 50 6.10 3.08 -1.35
N VAL A 51 6.68 2.76 -0.20
CA VAL A 51 7.55 1.58 -0.04
C VAL A 51 6.77 0.29 -0.35
N ALA A 52 5.54 0.18 0.13
CA ALA A 52 4.69 -0.98 -0.15
C ALA A 52 4.35 -1.11 -1.64
N VAL A 53 4.06 0.00 -2.34
CA VAL A 53 3.85 0.01 -3.79
C VAL A 53 5.07 -0.54 -4.52
N PHE A 54 6.27 -0.03 -4.20
CA PHE A 54 7.50 -0.48 -4.87
C PHE A 54 7.83 -1.94 -4.59
N LEU A 55 7.67 -2.37 -3.34
CA LEU A 55 7.96 -3.74 -2.94
C LEU A 55 7.00 -4.72 -3.61
N ALA A 56 5.69 -4.43 -3.59
CA ALA A 56 4.68 -5.27 -4.22
C ALA A 56 4.81 -5.28 -5.75
N PHE A 57 5.13 -4.15 -6.37
CA PHE A 57 5.41 -4.07 -7.79
C PHE A 57 6.60 -4.96 -8.18
N SER A 58 7.69 -4.92 -7.40
CA SER A 58 8.91 -5.67 -7.67
C SER A 58 8.76 -7.17 -7.42
N THR A 59 7.97 -7.56 -6.43
CA THR A 59 7.76 -8.96 -6.05
C THR A 59 6.59 -9.61 -6.78
N GLY A 60 5.65 -8.81 -7.31
CA GLY A 60 4.42 -9.28 -7.94
C GLY A 60 3.46 -9.95 -6.96
N THR A 61 3.53 -9.60 -5.67
CA THR A 61 2.64 -10.18 -4.65
C THR A 61 2.33 -9.20 -3.52
N SER A 62 1.04 -8.94 -3.30
CA SER A 62 0.57 -8.17 -2.16
C SER A 62 0.75 -8.94 -0.85
N TRP A 63 0.51 -10.25 -0.84
CA TRP A 63 0.64 -11.09 0.35
C TRP A 63 2.06 -11.14 0.91
N GLY A 64 3.06 -11.27 0.04
CA GLY A 64 4.46 -11.22 0.44
C GLY A 64 4.84 -9.87 1.04
N THR A 65 4.33 -8.79 0.47
CA THR A 65 4.53 -7.43 0.96
C THR A 65 3.87 -7.22 2.32
N PHE A 66 2.65 -7.73 2.54
CA PHE A 66 1.98 -7.70 3.85
C PHE A 66 2.81 -8.41 4.91
N ALA A 67 3.30 -9.59 4.60
CA ALA A 67 4.09 -10.39 5.53
C ALA A 67 5.34 -9.67 6.02
N ILE A 68 5.94 -8.84 5.19
CA ILE A 68 7.16 -8.07 5.52
C ILE A 68 6.81 -6.76 6.24
N LEU A 69 5.92 -5.95 5.67
CA LEU A 69 5.75 -4.57 6.10
C LEU A 69 4.74 -4.39 7.25
N VAL A 70 3.73 -5.26 7.38
CA VAL A 70 2.74 -5.12 8.48
C VAL A 70 3.38 -5.28 9.85
N PRO A 71 4.22 -6.31 10.11
CA PRO A 71 4.92 -6.41 11.39
C PRO A 71 5.80 -5.19 11.70
N ILE A 72 6.46 -4.64 10.67
CA ILE A 72 7.29 -3.44 10.80
C ILE A 72 6.41 -2.23 11.17
N ALA A 73 5.30 -2.01 10.45
CA ALA A 73 4.39 -0.92 10.72
C ALA A 73 3.81 -0.97 12.14
N ILE A 74 3.47 -2.16 12.65
CA ILE A 74 3.00 -2.35 14.02
C ILE A 74 4.12 -2.04 15.04
N ALA A 75 5.35 -2.49 14.77
CA ALA A 75 6.48 -2.26 15.66
C ALA A 75 6.89 -0.79 15.76
N MET A 76 6.58 0.01 14.73
CA MET A 76 6.88 1.47 14.72
C MET A 76 5.98 2.29 15.65
N PHE A 77 4.83 1.77 16.06
CA PHE A 77 3.85 2.47 16.91
C PHE A 77 3.48 1.61 18.11
N PRO A 78 4.40 1.38 19.06
CA PRO A 78 4.14 0.58 20.24
C PRO A 78 3.24 1.34 21.23
N GLY A 79 2.29 0.63 21.84
CA GLY A 79 1.44 1.15 22.89
C GLY A 79 0.05 1.60 22.45
N ALA A 80 -0.86 1.70 23.41
CA ALA A 80 -2.25 2.05 23.18
C ALA A 80 -2.44 3.52 22.76
N ASP A 81 -1.51 4.39 23.13
CA ASP A 81 -1.57 5.82 22.85
C ASP A 81 -1.35 6.16 21.36
N HIS A 82 -0.76 5.23 20.60
CA HIS A 82 -0.48 5.38 19.17
C HIS A 82 -1.38 4.51 18.27
N LEU A 83 -2.49 3.97 18.81
CA LEU A 83 -3.35 3.03 18.09
C LEU A 83 -3.91 3.61 16.78
N GLU A 84 -4.34 4.86 16.78
CA GLU A 84 -4.86 5.53 15.57
C GLU A 84 -3.80 5.60 14.46
N MET A 85 -2.58 6.00 14.82
CA MET A 85 -1.48 6.10 13.87
C MET A 85 -1.03 4.72 13.37
N MET A 86 -1.05 3.71 14.23
CA MET A 86 -0.77 2.32 13.86
C MET A 86 -1.79 1.81 12.83
N ILE A 87 -3.09 2.06 13.04
CA ILE A 87 -4.15 1.69 12.09
C ILE A 87 -3.94 2.38 10.74
N ILE A 88 -3.62 3.68 10.74
CA ILE A 88 -3.34 4.44 9.52
C ILE A 88 -2.10 3.86 8.80
N ALA A 89 -1.02 3.56 9.53
CA ALA A 89 0.20 2.99 8.96
C ALA A 89 -0.02 1.60 8.35
N VAL A 90 -0.73 0.72 9.06
CA VAL A 90 -1.08 -0.60 8.54
C VAL A 90 -1.99 -0.48 7.31
N SER A 91 -2.98 0.41 7.33
CA SER A 91 -3.84 0.65 6.16
C SER A 91 -3.05 1.14 4.95
N ALA A 92 -2.03 1.98 5.17
CA ALA A 92 -1.15 2.47 4.12
C ALA A 92 -0.32 1.34 3.48
N VAL A 93 0.20 0.43 4.30
CA VAL A 93 0.91 -0.77 3.82
C VAL A 93 -0.02 -1.65 2.99
N LEU A 94 -1.23 -1.93 3.47
CA LEU A 94 -2.20 -2.76 2.77
C LEU A 94 -2.60 -2.15 1.42
N ALA A 95 -2.96 -0.86 1.41
CA ALA A 95 -3.35 -0.16 0.20
C ALA A 95 -2.19 -0.05 -0.81
N GLY A 96 -0.97 0.25 -0.34
CA GLY A 96 0.22 0.33 -1.19
C GLY A 96 0.57 -1.00 -1.82
N ALA A 97 0.54 -2.08 -1.04
CA ALA A 97 0.84 -3.40 -1.53
C ALA A 97 -0.18 -3.89 -2.58
N VAL A 98 -1.47 -3.65 -2.37
CA VAL A 98 -2.50 -3.97 -3.38
C VAL A 98 -2.30 -3.11 -4.64
N CYS A 99 -1.99 -1.83 -4.50
CA CYS A 99 -1.73 -0.95 -5.63
C CYS A 99 -0.53 -1.44 -6.46
N GLY A 100 0.60 -1.77 -5.81
CA GLY A 100 1.81 -2.24 -6.46
C GLY A 100 1.62 -3.59 -7.17
N ASP A 101 0.95 -4.53 -6.52
CA ASP A 101 0.60 -5.83 -7.08
C ASP A 101 -0.27 -5.68 -8.34
N HIS A 102 -1.27 -4.82 -8.30
CA HIS A 102 -2.20 -4.58 -9.41
C HIS A 102 -1.53 -4.07 -10.69
N ILE A 103 -0.48 -3.27 -10.57
CA ILE A 103 0.26 -2.71 -11.71
C ILE A 103 1.48 -3.51 -12.08
N SER A 104 1.82 -4.56 -11.34
CA SER A 104 2.99 -5.39 -11.59
C SER A 104 2.76 -6.32 -12.80
N PRO A 105 3.67 -6.32 -13.78
CA PRO A 105 3.58 -7.24 -14.92
C PRO A 105 3.86 -8.69 -14.55
N ILE A 106 4.47 -8.95 -13.40
CA ILE A 106 4.80 -10.29 -12.93
C ILE A 106 3.81 -10.82 -11.90
N SER A 107 2.80 -10.02 -11.54
CA SER A 107 1.75 -10.44 -10.62
C SER A 107 0.88 -11.54 -11.20
N ASP A 108 0.62 -12.57 -10.41
CA ASP A 108 -0.26 -13.68 -10.77
C ASP A 108 -1.69 -13.20 -11.03
N THR A 109 -2.19 -12.23 -10.26
CA THR A 109 -3.51 -11.62 -10.47
C THR A 109 -3.61 -10.90 -11.81
N THR A 110 -2.58 -10.15 -12.20
CA THR A 110 -2.52 -9.42 -13.47
C THR A 110 -2.39 -10.39 -14.66
N VAL A 111 -1.59 -11.44 -14.52
CA VAL A 111 -1.43 -12.50 -15.52
C VAL A 111 -2.76 -13.24 -15.71
N MET A 112 -3.41 -13.65 -14.61
CA MET A 112 -4.68 -14.39 -14.68
C MET A 112 -5.82 -13.53 -15.26
N SER A 113 -5.91 -12.24 -14.90
CA SER A 113 -6.94 -11.34 -15.41
C SER A 113 -6.79 -11.08 -16.91
N SER A 114 -5.56 -10.85 -17.38
CA SER A 114 -5.28 -10.66 -18.81
C SER A 114 -5.55 -11.92 -19.63
N ALA A 115 -5.17 -13.08 -19.10
CA ALA A 115 -5.43 -14.38 -19.75
C ALA A 115 -6.94 -14.69 -19.79
N GLY A 116 -7.66 -14.46 -18.69
CA GLY A 116 -9.11 -14.66 -18.61
C GLY A 116 -9.89 -13.74 -19.56
N ALA A 117 -9.43 -12.51 -19.73
CA ALA A 117 -10.00 -11.56 -20.70
C ALA A 117 -9.51 -11.75 -22.14
N GLN A 118 -8.62 -12.73 -22.39
CA GLN A 118 -7.98 -12.96 -23.71
C GLN A 118 -7.33 -11.69 -24.30
N SER A 119 -6.85 -10.80 -23.43
CA SER A 119 -6.20 -9.55 -23.79
C SER A 119 -4.68 -9.69 -23.82
N ASN A 120 -4.02 -8.83 -24.59
CA ASN A 120 -2.56 -8.79 -24.55
C ASN A 120 -2.09 -8.31 -23.17
N HIS A 121 -1.27 -9.12 -22.50
CA HIS A 121 -0.83 -8.89 -21.12
C HIS A 121 -0.14 -7.54 -20.93
N ILE A 122 0.78 -7.18 -21.81
CA ILE A 122 1.53 -5.91 -21.73
C ILE A 122 0.61 -4.70 -21.95
N ASN A 123 -0.34 -4.80 -22.89
CA ASN A 123 -1.33 -3.75 -23.10
C ASN A 123 -2.23 -3.58 -21.88
N HIS A 124 -2.65 -4.69 -21.25
CA HIS A 124 -3.43 -4.65 -20.01
C HIS A 124 -2.67 -3.94 -18.89
N VAL A 125 -1.41 -4.33 -18.63
CA VAL A 125 -0.54 -3.68 -17.64
C VAL A 125 -0.37 -2.18 -17.91
N THR A 126 -0.04 -1.82 -19.15
CA THR A 126 0.23 -0.42 -19.52
C THR A 126 -0.99 0.47 -19.34
N THR A 127 -2.17 -0.01 -19.72
CA THR A 127 -3.42 0.76 -19.54
C THR A 127 -3.81 0.87 -18.08
N GLN A 128 -3.71 -0.23 -17.32
CA GLN A 128 -4.04 -0.25 -15.90
C GLN A 128 -3.12 0.65 -15.07
N MET A 129 -1.82 0.68 -15.39
CA MET A 129 -0.83 1.52 -14.72
C MET A 129 -1.21 3.01 -14.76
N GLN A 130 -1.77 3.50 -15.87
CA GLN A 130 -2.18 4.90 -16.00
C GLN A 130 -3.30 5.28 -15.02
N TYR A 131 -4.31 4.40 -14.87
CA TYR A 131 -5.40 4.61 -13.91
C TYR A 131 -4.92 4.49 -12.48
N ALA A 132 -4.13 3.47 -12.19
CA ALA A 132 -3.59 3.23 -10.85
C ALA A 132 -2.66 4.36 -10.39
N ALA A 133 -1.87 4.96 -11.30
CA ALA A 133 -1.02 6.10 -10.96
C ALA A 133 -1.83 7.30 -10.46
N VAL A 134 -2.98 7.59 -11.06
CA VAL A 134 -3.87 8.68 -10.59
C VAL A 134 -4.37 8.38 -9.18
N VAL A 135 -4.82 7.15 -8.93
CA VAL A 135 -5.30 6.74 -7.61
C VAL A 135 -4.17 6.75 -6.59
N ALA A 136 -2.97 6.27 -6.96
CA ALA A 136 -1.79 6.28 -6.08
C ALA A 136 -1.41 7.69 -5.62
N VAL A 137 -1.44 8.68 -6.50
CA VAL A 137 -1.19 10.09 -6.13
C VAL A 137 -2.24 10.59 -5.14
N VAL A 138 -3.51 10.29 -5.37
CA VAL A 138 -4.58 10.65 -4.43
C VAL A 138 -4.39 9.96 -3.08
N CYS A 139 -3.99 8.69 -3.06
CA CYS A 139 -3.69 7.95 -1.83
C CYS A 139 -2.51 8.55 -1.07
N ILE A 140 -1.42 8.93 -1.74
CA ILE A 140 -0.27 9.58 -1.10
C ILE A 140 -0.73 10.87 -0.39
N ILE A 141 -1.49 11.72 -1.08
CA ILE A 141 -2.04 12.95 -0.48
C ILE A 141 -2.96 12.61 0.69
N GLY A 142 -3.81 11.59 0.54
CA GLY A 142 -4.71 11.11 1.57
C GLY A 142 -3.96 10.63 2.82
N TYR A 143 -2.87 9.88 2.67
CA TYR A 143 -2.06 9.41 3.80
C TYR A 143 -1.23 10.52 4.45
N ILE A 144 -0.81 11.55 3.72
CA ILE A 144 -0.23 12.75 4.31
C ILE A 144 -1.27 13.45 5.19
N ILE A 145 -2.49 13.64 4.69
CA ILE A 145 -3.58 14.25 5.46
C ILE A 145 -3.94 13.39 6.67
N ALA A 146 -4.01 12.07 6.51
CA ALA A 146 -4.29 11.13 7.59
C ALA A 146 -3.26 11.21 8.71
N GLY A 147 -1.97 11.31 8.36
CA GLY A 147 -0.90 11.50 9.33
C GLY A 147 -0.98 12.83 10.08
N LEU A 148 -1.40 13.91 9.41
CA LEU A 148 -1.55 15.23 10.02
C LEU A 148 -2.79 15.33 10.92
N VAL A 149 -3.92 14.78 10.49
CA VAL A 149 -5.22 14.86 11.19
C VAL A 149 -5.32 13.81 12.29
N GLN A 150 -4.69 12.64 12.10
CA GLN A 150 -4.71 11.49 13.02
C GLN A 150 -6.11 10.94 13.35
N ILE A 151 -7.12 11.27 12.54
CA ILE A 151 -8.49 10.80 12.66
C ILE A 151 -8.84 10.08 11.36
N TRP A 152 -8.92 8.75 11.39
CA TRP A 152 -9.03 7.91 10.20
C TRP A 152 -10.27 8.19 9.35
N TRP A 153 -11.43 8.42 9.97
CA TRP A 153 -12.69 8.62 9.22
C TRP A 153 -12.76 10.01 8.56
N VAL A 154 -12.15 11.05 9.14
CA VAL A 154 -12.03 12.38 8.52
C VAL A 154 -11.09 12.31 7.31
N ALA A 155 -9.94 11.66 7.48
CA ALA A 155 -8.98 11.46 6.40
C ALA A 155 -9.59 10.64 5.24
N LEU A 156 -10.37 9.61 5.54
CA LEU A 156 -11.11 8.82 4.55
C LEU A 156 -12.12 9.69 3.78
N GLY A 157 -12.89 10.51 4.48
CA GLY A 157 -13.86 11.41 3.86
C GLY A 157 -13.21 12.41 2.90
N ILE A 158 -12.12 13.05 3.33
CA ILE A 158 -11.35 14.00 2.50
C ILE A 158 -10.75 13.29 1.28
N SER A 159 -10.15 12.11 1.46
CA SER A 159 -9.54 11.33 0.37
C SER A 159 -10.59 10.90 -0.67
N LEU A 160 -11.78 10.50 -0.23
CA LEU A 160 -12.89 10.13 -1.11
C LEU A 160 -13.39 11.34 -1.91
N MET A 161 -13.55 12.49 -1.27
CA MET A 161 -13.93 13.73 -1.93
C MET A 161 -12.88 14.15 -2.97
N LEU A 162 -11.59 14.04 -2.62
CA LEU A 162 -10.49 14.34 -3.54
C LEU A 162 -10.50 13.41 -4.75
N LEU A 163 -10.71 12.11 -4.54
CA LEU A 163 -10.81 11.13 -5.62
C LEU A 163 -11.96 11.45 -6.55
N LEU A 164 -13.15 11.73 -6.03
CA LEU A 164 -14.31 12.09 -6.83
C LEU A 164 -14.08 13.39 -7.61
N ALA A 165 -13.45 14.38 -7.01
CA ALA A 165 -13.09 15.64 -7.69
C ALA A 165 -12.12 15.40 -8.86
N VAL A 166 -11.08 14.57 -8.65
CA VAL A 166 -10.10 14.22 -9.70
C VAL A 166 -10.78 13.45 -10.83
N LEU A 167 -11.61 12.46 -10.52
CA LEU A 167 -12.32 11.67 -11.53
C LEU A 167 -13.30 12.52 -12.34
N THR A 168 -14.04 13.43 -11.70
CA THR A 168 -14.96 14.34 -12.40
C THR A 168 -14.20 15.31 -13.30
N PHE A 169 -13.05 15.80 -12.84
CA PHE A 169 -12.18 16.67 -13.65
C PHE A 169 -11.64 15.94 -14.88
N ILE A 170 -11.14 14.72 -14.72
CA ILE A 170 -10.63 13.88 -15.82
C ILE A 170 -11.75 13.61 -16.82
N LYS A 171 -12.94 13.18 -16.34
CA LYS A 171 -14.11 12.97 -17.21
C LYS A 171 -14.49 14.18 -18.03
N LYS A 172 -14.49 15.37 -17.41
CA LYS A 172 -14.81 16.65 -18.10
C LYS A 172 -13.75 16.99 -19.14
N LYS A 173 -12.48 16.68 -18.90
CA LYS A 173 -11.38 16.92 -19.85
C LYS A 173 -11.46 15.99 -21.06
N ILE A 174 -11.72 14.70 -20.84
CA ILE A 174 -11.88 13.70 -21.91
C ILE A 174 -13.10 14.01 -22.76
N GLY A 175 -14.25 14.35 -22.15
CA GLY A 175 -15.47 14.68 -22.88
C GLY A 175 -15.37 15.95 -23.75
N ARG A 176 -14.41 16.86 -23.46
CA ARG A 176 -14.14 18.03 -24.30
C ARG A 176 -13.19 17.75 -25.47
N ALA A 177 -12.45 16.65 -25.43
CA ALA A 177 -11.52 16.27 -26.48
C ALA A 177 -12.20 15.52 -27.64
N HIS A 178 -13.46 15.12 -27.48
CA HIS A 178 -14.26 14.40 -28.47
C HIS A 178 -15.40 15.23 -29.08
N VAL A 179 -15.43 16.56 -28.84
CA VAL A 179 -16.29 17.55 -29.49
C VAL A 179 -15.43 18.51 -30.29
#